data_78453b01bc5f965e91c2fa24e027b7d6
#
_entry.id   78453b01bc5f965e91c2fa24e027b7d6
#
_cell.length_a   1.000
_cell.length_b   1.000
_cell.length_c   1.000
_cell.angle_alpha   90.00
_cell.angle_beta   90.00
_cell.angle_gamma   90.00
#
_symmetry.space_group_name_H-M   'P 1'
#
loop_
_entity.id
_entity.type
_entity.pdbx_description
1 polymer ?
#
loop_
_entity_poly.entity_id
_entity_poly.type
_entity_poly.pdbx_seq_one_letter_code
_entity_poly.pdbx_strand_id
1 'polypeptide(L)'
;KPEEDKSKQPTIEPDEASFTTNEPIKVEPDNIEPDEPKSNSATAFHEKCADILKNYVDEQGMVNYQTLRRKRLSLINLLNEFNNLDPNVYKSWSKEDKIAFWLNAYNIQMLKIITENYPIRSSRILRLYPGWGPNSIMHIKGIWTNYKFLVMDEEFTLSEIDKRFFRKEFDDPRIFFAISRASLSSPPLRNEPYYGHKLNEQLEDQTRRFLSSPLAFRIDKENQSVYLSSLFQSSSYGKEFIDKFTIDRKFKEQDRTIRAVLNFITNYVSRDDVSFLEVGNYSVKFIKYDWTINDGS
;
A
#
# COMPACT_ATOMS: atom_id res chain seq x y z
N LYS A 1 25.25 -56.78 -42.32
CA LYS A 1 25.72 -56.90 -43.75
C LYS A 1 24.51 -56.92 -44.66
N PRO A 2 24.49 -56.33 -45.85
CA PRO A 2 25.35 -55.30 -46.42
C PRO A 2 24.53 -54.01 -46.77
N GLU A 3 25.15 -52.90 -46.89
CA GLU A 3 25.69 -52.20 -48.06
C GLU A 3 24.68 -51.54 -49.00
N GLU A 4 24.88 -50.20 -49.05
CA GLU A 4 25.05 -49.39 -50.29
C GLU A 4 23.85 -49.18 -51.22
N ASP A 5 23.52 -47.95 -51.52
CA ASP A 5 24.05 -47.31 -52.73
C ASP A 5 23.62 -45.81 -52.85
N LYS A 6 24.50 -45.10 -53.49
CA LYS A 6 24.69 -43.68 -53.78
C LYS A 6 23.68 -43.06 -54.75
N SER A 7 23.63 -41.74 -54.59
CA SER A 7 23.63 -40.71 -55.64
C SER A 7 22.40 -40.53 -56.53
N LYS A 8 21.92 -39.30 -56.54
CA LYS A 8 21.99 -38.35 -57.67
C LYS A 8 21.24 -37.06 -57.37
N GLN A 9 22.00 -35.98 -57.44
CA GLN A 9 21.44 -34.63 -57.71
C GLN A 9 21.05 -34.56 -59.20
N PRO A 10 20.10 -33.70 -59.55
CA PRO A 10 20.17 -32.93 -60.78
C PRO A 10 20.26 -31.42 -60.51
N THR A 11 21.25 -30.85 -61.09
CA THR A 11 21.49 -29.49 -61.48
C THR A 11 20.40 -29.01 -62.44
N ILE A 12 19.80 -27.83 -62.19
CA ILE A 12 19.07 -27.08 -63.22
C ILE A 12 19.54 -25.63 -63.15
N GLU A 13 19.99 -25.13 -64.27
CA GLU A 13 20.46 -23.77 -64.53
C GLU A 13 19.33 -22.71 -64.50
N PRO A 14 19.67 -21.40 -64.43
CA PRO A 14 18.72 -20.36 -64.20
C PRO A 14 18.02 -19.91 -65.48
N ASP A 15 16.72 -19.70 -65.38
CA ASP A 15 15.91 -19.07 -66.42
C ASP A 15 15.69 -17.57 -66.10
N GLU A 16 16.10 -16.76 -67.07
CA GLU A 16 15.91 -15.29 -67.04
C GLU A 16 14.44 -14.96 -67.32
N ALA A 17 13.80 -14.21 -66.40
CA ALA A 17 12.55 -13.57 -66.76
C ALA A 17 12.29 -12.31 -65.92
N SER A 18 12.40 -11.19 -66.61
CA SER A 18 11.61 -9.94 -66.51
C SER A 18 11.45 -9.25 -65.20
N PHE A 19 12.15 -8.12 -65.09
CA PHE A 19 11.86 -7.02 -64.19
C PHE A 19 10.47 -6.43 -64.46
N THR A 20 9.55 -6.56 -63.50
CA THR A 20 8.40 -5.68 -63.39
C THR A 20 8.61 -4.78 -62.18
N THR A 21 8.65 -3.49 -62.45
CA THR A 21 8.71 -2.39 -61.51
C THR A 21 7.48 -2.42 -60.61
N ASN A 22 7.68 -2.73 -59.33
CA ASN A 22 6.67 -2.51 -58.32
C ASN A 22 6.86 -1.12 -57.73
N GLU A 23 5.85 -0.27 -57.89
CA GLU A 23 5.72 1.01 -57.18
C GLU A 23 5.72 0.81 -55.67
N PRO A 24 6.28 1.72 -54.86
CA PRO A 24 6.25 1.61 -53.40
C PRO A 24 4.83 1.78 -52.90
N ILE A 25 4.33 0.79 -52.17
CA ILE A 25 3.09 0.86 -51.40
C ILE A 25 3.31 1.96 -50.34
N LYS A 26 2.61 3.07 -50.44
CA LYS A 26 2.46 4.04 -49.39
C LYS A 26 1.71 3.39 -48.24
N VAL A 27 2.41 2.99 -47.21
CA VAL A 27 1.83 2.68 -45.91
C VAL A 27 1.51 4.06 -45.28
N GLU A 28 0.23 4.41 -45.22
CA GLU A 28 -0.22 5.50 -44.39
C GLU A 28 0.09 5.12 -42.92
N PRO A 29 0.64 6.06 -42.11
CA PRO A 29 0.82 5.78 -40.70
C PRO A 29 -0.58 5.63 -40.06
N ASP A 30 -0.85 4.45 -39.49
CA ASP A 30 -1.99 4.25 -38.61
C ASP A 30 -1.94 5.36 -37.55
N ASN A 31 -2.88 6.28 -37.65
CA ASN A 31 -3.16 7.28 -36.61
C ASN A 31 -3.71 6.50 -35.41
N ILE A 32 -2.82 6.01 -34.54
CA ILE A 32 -3.18 5.58 -33.19
C ILE A 32 -3.46 6.89 -32.46
N GLU A 33 -4.71 7.34 -32.50
CA GLU A 33 -5.18 8.34 -31.55
C GLU A 33 -4.90 7.79 -30.14
N PRO A 34 -4.26 8.57 -29.25
CA PRO A 34 -4.13 8.16 -27.86
C PRO A 34 -5.56 7.99 -27.32
N ASP A 35 -5.87 6.78 -26.84
CA ASP A 35 -7.15 6.43 -26.22
C ASP A 35 -7.42 7.47 -25.11
N GLU A 36 -8.36 8.39 -25.34
CA GLU A 36 -8.82 9.32 -24.31
C GLU A 36 -9.30 8.47 -23.12
N PRO A 37 -8.86 8.74 -21.89
CA PRO A 37 -9.27 7.95 -20.74
C PRO A 37 -10.79 8.07 -20.60
N LYS A 38 -11.50 6.98 -20.88
CA LYS A 38 -12.95 6.89 -20.65
C LYS A 38 -13.22 7.34 -19.22
N SER A 39 -14.15 8.27 -19.02
CA SER A 39 -14.48 8.89 -17.73
C SER A 39 -14.86 7.90 -16.60
N ASN A 40 -14.94 6.63 -16.90
CA ASN A 40 -15.17 5.50 -15.99
C ASN A 40 -13.92 4.65 -15.71
N SER A 41 -12.72 5.12 -16.04
CA SER A 41 -11.50 4.38 -15.73
C SER A 41 -11.23 4.35 -14.21
N ALA A 42 -10.60 3.30 -13.72
CA ALA A 42 -10.19 3.20 -12.32
C ALA A 42 -9.30 4.39 -11.92
N THR A 43 -8.38 4.82 -12.80
CA THR A 43 -7.52 5.99 -12.57
C THR A 43 -8.34 7.27 -12.35
N ALA A 44 -9.34 7.54 -13.18
CA ALA A 44 -10.21 8.70 -13.01
C ALA A 44 -11.02 8.65 -11.70
N PHE A 45 -11.37 7.46 -11.23
CA PHE A 45 -12.00 7.28 -9.92
C PHE A 45 -11.01 7.61 -8.78
N HIS A 46 -9.81 7.05 -8.82
CA HIS A 46 -8.80 7.30 -7.78
C HIS A 46 -8.42 8.78 -7.70
N GLU A 47 -8.39 9.48 -8.84
CA GLU A 47 -8.10 10.92 -8.91
C GLU A 47 -9.07 11.77 -8.08
N LYS A 48 -10.31 11.31 -7.87
CA LYS A 48 -11.28 12.02 -7.00
C LYS A 48 -10.78 12.16 -5.54
N CYS A 49 -9.86 11.32 -5.11
CA CYS A 49 -9.25 11.41 -3.77
C CYS A 49 -8.12 12.45 -3.70
N ALA A 50 -7.57 12.86 -4.86
CA ALA A 50 -6.35 13.67 -4.93
C ALA A 50 -6.54 15.04 -4.26
N ASP A 51 -7.65 15.72 -4.48
CA ASP A 51 -7.91 17.04 -3.92
C ASP A 51 -7.91 17.04 -2.38
N ILE A 52 -8.52 16.01 -1.77
CA ILE A 52 -8.53 15.87 -0.31
C ILE A 52 -7.11 15.61 0.21
N LEU A 53 -6.43 14.64 -0.37
CA LEU A 53 -5.10 14.25 0.10
C LEU A 53 -4.08 15.36 -0.11
N LYS A 54 -4.02 15.96 -1.28
CA LYS A 54 -3.08 17.04 -1.62
C LYS A 54 -3.28 18.32 -0.80
N ASN A 55 -4.54 18.69 -0.50
CA ASN A 55 -4.81 19.94 0.18
C ASN A 55 -4.73 19.86 1.71
N TYR A 56 -4.84 18.66 2.30
CA TYR A 56 -4.94 18.51 3.75
C TYR A 56 -3.88 17.61 4.35
N VAL A 57 -3.07 16.91 3.55
CA VAL A 57 -1.99 16.03 4.02
C VAL A 57 -0.67 16.56 3.53
N ASP A 58 0.30 16.74 4.42
CA ASP A 58 1.64 17.17 4.05
C ASP A 58 2.54 15.99 3.62
N GLU A 59 3.78 16.29 3.25
CA GLU A 59 4.75 15.30 2.81
C GLU A 59 5.15 14.31 3.92
N GLN A 60 4.98 14.68 5.19
CA GLN A 60 5.26 13.85 6.35
C GLN A 60 4.05 12.98 6.75
N GLY A 61 2.90 13.18 6.10
CA GLY A 61 1.65 12.46 6.40
C GLY A 61 0.90 13.06 7.59
N MET A 62 1.23 14.30 7.99
CA MET A 62 0.46 15.06 8.96
C MET A 62 -0.76 15.68 8.29
N VAL A 63 -1.86 15.77 9.02
CA VAL A 63 -3.15 16.17 8.45
C VAL A 63 -3.65 17.46 9.08
N ASN A 64 -4.04 18.43 8.26
CA ASN A 64 -4.70 19.65 8.74
C ASN A 64 -6.20 19.37 9.02
N TYR A 65 -6.47 18.71 10.15
CA TYR A 65 -7.83 18.34 10.56
C TYR A 65 -8.71 19.55 10.85
N GLN A 66 -8.13 20.64 11.33
CA GLN A 66 -8.89 21.86 11.61
C GLN A 66 -9.52 22.43 10.33
N THR A 67 -8.74 22.52 9.25
CA THR A 67 -9.22 23.03 7.97
C THR A 67 -10.14 22.02 7.28
N LEU A 68 -9.80 20.73 7.30
CA LEU A 68 -10.62 19.67 6.72
C LEU A 68 -12.01 19.63 7.37
N ARG A 69 -12.10 19.81 8.69
CA ARG A 69 -13.38 19.91 9.41
C ARG A 69 -14.25 21.07 8.93
N ARG A 70 -13.65 22.23 8.68
CA ARG A 70 -14.38 23.40 8.16
C ARG A 70 -14.94 23.15 6.76
N LYS A 71 -14.23 22.34 5.95
CA LYS A 71 -14.57 21.98 4.56
C LYS A 71 -15.08 20.54 4.41
N ARG A 72 -15.71 20.00 5.46
CA ARG A 72 -16.16 18.59 5.52
C ARG A 72 -17.08 18.13 4.40
N LEU A 73 -17.76 19.06 3.71
CA LEU A 73 -18.64 18.71 2.59
C LEU A 73 -17.88 18.06 1.44
N SER A 74 -16.64 18.49 1.14
CA SER A 74 -15.81 17.85 0.12
C SER A 74 -15.52 16.37 0.45
N LEU A 75 -15.27 16.09 1.74
CA LEU A 75 -15.05 14.71 2.20
C LEU A 75 -16.34 13.86 2.13
N ILE A 76 -17.49 14.45 2.49
CA ILE A 76 -18.79 13.77 2.36
C ILE A 76 -19.10 13.46 0.88
N ASN A 77 -18.89 14.43 0.00
CA ASN A 77 -19.10 14.25 -1.44
C ASN A 77 -18.21 13.12 -1.99
N LEU A 78 -16.93 13.09 -1.58
CA LEU A 78 -16.02 12.02 -1.98
C LEU A 78 -16.50 10.64 -1.50
N LEU A 79 -17.01 10.55 -0.26
CA LEU A 79 -17.56 9.29 0.25
C LEU A 79 -18.79 8.83 -0.51
N ASN A 80 -19.62 9.76 -1.01
CA ASN A 80 -20.74 9.41 -1.88
C ASN A 80 -20.26 8.82 -3.22
N GLU A 81 -19.10 9.23 -3.73
CA GLU A 81 -18.53 8.61 -4.94
C GLU A 81 -18.19 7.12 -4.71
N PHE A 82 -17.69 6.75 -3.53
CA PHE A 82 -17.47 5.34 -3.19
C PHE A 82 -18.80 4.56 -3.10
N ASN A 83 -19.86 5.17 -2.57
CA ASN A 83 -21.17 4.54 -2.49
C ASN A 83 -21.81 4.38 -3.89
N ASN A 84 -21.69 5.40 -4.73
CA ASN A 84 -22.35 5.45 -6.03
C ASN A 84 -21.58 4.71 -7.14
N LEU A 85 -20.42 4.11 -6.84
CA LEU A 85 -19.68 3.34 -7.83
C LEU A 85 -20.48 2.09 -8.25
N ASP A 86 -20.70 1.94 -9.57
CA ASP A 86 -21.36 0.75 -10.12
C ASP A 86 -20.50 -0.50 -9.83
N PRO A 87 -21.06 -1.50 -9.15
CA PRO A 87 -20.35 -2.75 -8.89
C PRO A 87 -19.84 -3.47 -10.14
N ASN A 88 -20.47 -3.28 -11.31
CA ASN A 88 -20.01 -3.88 -12.56
C ASN A 88 -18.77 -3.15 -13.11
N VAL A 89 -18.70 -1.83 -12.94
CA VAL A 89 -17.48 -1.05 -13.24
C VAL A 89 -16.33 -1.52 -12.34
N TYR A 90 -16.54 -1.60 -11.03
CA TYR A 90 -15.54 -2.12 -10.10
C TYR A 90 -15.09 -3.55 -10.44
N LYS A 91 -16.01 -4.44 -10.79
CA LYS A 91 -15.67 -5.84 -11.17
C LYS A 91 -14.72 -5.91 -12.36
N SER A 92 -14.84 -4.99 -13.32
CA SER A 92 -14.01 -4.94 -14.53
C SER A 92 -12.58 -4.46 -14.29
N TRP A 93 -12.29 -3.86 -13.12
CA TRP A 93 -10.98 -3.31 -12.79
C TRP A 93 -9.93 -4.40 -12.57
N SER A 94 -8.67 -4.05 -12.80
CA SER A 94 -7.52 -4.90 -12.47
C SER A 94 -7.46 -5.20 -10.97
N LYS A 95 -6.68 -6.21 -10.59
CA LYS A 95 -6.43 -6.51 -9.17
C LYS A 95 -5.77 -5.32 -8.48
N GLU A 96 -4.82 -4.68 -9.14
CA GLU A 96 -4.08 -3.52 -8.66
C GLU A 96 -5.00 -2.32 -8.42
N ASP A 97 -5.93 -2.06 -9.33
CA ASP A 97 -6.93 -0.99 -9.16
C ASP A 97 -7.89 -1.29 -8.01
N LYS A 98 -8.28 -2.54 -7.81
CA LYS A 98 -9.10 -2.95 -6.67
C LYS A 98 -8.38 -2.78 -5.34
N ILE A 99 -7.09 -3.11 -5.28
CA ILE A 99 -6.27 -2.85 -4.09
C ILE A 99 -6.17 -1.35 -3.82
N ALA A 100 -5.84 -0.55 -4.84
CA ALA A 100 -5.78 0.91 -4.74
C ALA A 100 -7.10 1.50 -4.25
N PHE A 101 -8.23 1.02 -4.77
CA PHE A 101 -9.57 1.43 -4.35
C PHE A 101 -9.80 1.23 -2.85
N TRP A 102 -9.54 0.04 -2.32
CA TRP A 102 -9.78 -0.24 -0.91
C TRP A 102 -8.79 0.46 0.01
N LEU A 103 -7.55 0.69 -0.44
CA LEU A 103 -6.60 1.53 0.28
C LEU A 103 -7.09 2.97 0.39
N ASN A 104 -7.55 3.54 -0.73
CA ASN A 104 -8.12 4.89 -0.75
C ASN A 104 -9.38 4.97 0.12
N ALA A 105 -10.31 4.01 -0.03
CA ALA A 105 -11.53 3.95 0.77
C ALA A 105 -11.23 3.91 2.29
N TYR A 106 -10.29 3.06 2.72
CA TYR A 106 -9.87 2.96 4.12
C TYR A 106 -9.30 4.28 4.64
N ASN A 107 -8.36 4.87 3.90
CA ASN A 107 -7.67 6.09 4.33
C ASN A 107 -8.62 7.30 4.35
N ILE A 108 -9.50 7.44 3.36
CA ILE A 108 -10.52 8.51 3.32
C ILE A 108 -11.53 8.32 4.45
N GLN A 109 -11.96 7.10 4.73
CA GLN A 109 -12.85 6.84 5.87
C GLN A 109 -12.18 7.14 7.20
N MET A 110 -10.90 6.82 7.37
CA MET A 110 -10.15 7.21 8.57
C MET A 110 -10.12 8.72 8.73
N LEU A 111 -9.84 9.48 7.67
CA LEU A 111 -9.89 10.95 7.69
C LEU A 111 -11.27 11.46 8.13
N LYS A 112 -12.36 10.85 7.63
CA LYS A 112 -13.72 11.20 8.01
C LYS A 112 -13.95 10.98 9.50
N ILE A 113 -13.62 9.80 10.03
CA ILE A 113 -13.83 9.47 11.45
C ILE A 113 -13.09 10.48 12.35
N ILE A 114 -11.83 10.77 12.04
CA ILE A 114 -11.05 11.74 12.81
C ILE A 114 -11.65 13.13 12.69
N THR A 115 -12.00 13.59 11.49
CA THR A 115 -12.57 14.93 11.26
C THR A 115 -13.89 15.14 12.01
N GLU A 116 -14.74 14.14 12.11
CA GLU A 116 -16.01 14.19 12.85
C GLU A 116 -15.80 14.27 14.39
N ASN A 117 -14.72 13.67 14.88
CA ASN A 117 -14.38 13.65 16.29
C ASN A 117 -13.35 14.73 16.69
N TYR A 118 -12.92 15.57 15.75
CA TYR A 118 -11.91 16.61 15.98
C TYR A 118 -12.52 17.87 16.62
N PRO A 119 -11.85 18.54 17.60
CA PRO A 119 -10.65 18.09 18.30
C PRO A 119 -10.96 16.92 19.24
N ILE A 120 -10.06 15.92 19.25
CA ILE A 120 -10.24 14.75 20.10
C ILE A 120 -10.20 15.17 21.58
N ARG A 121 -11.27 14.85 22.30
CA ARG A 121 -11.38 15.18 23.73
C ARG A 121 -11.28 13.91 24.56
N SER A 122 -10.25 13.84 25.39
CA SER A 122 -10.17 12.77 26.38
C SER A 122 -11.21 12.96 27.47
N SER A 123 -11.97 11.91 27.82
CA SER A 123 -12.74 11.93 29.06
C SER A 123 -11.81 11.93 30.28
N ARG A 124 -12.26 12.47 31.41
CA ARG A 124 -11.46 12.48 32.67
C ARG A 124 -11.00 11.07 33.08
N ILE A 125 -11.84 10.05 32.82
CA ILE A 125 -11.55 8.66 33.16
C ILE A 125 -10.48 8.09 32.23
N LEU A 126 -10.53 8.38 30.93
CA LEU A 126 -9.58 7.88 29.94
C LEU A 126 -8.19 8.51 30.07
N ARG A 127 -8.08 9.70 30.69
CA ARG A 127 -6.77 10.32 31.04
C ARG A 127 -5.98 9.50 32.07
N LEU A 128 -6.65 8.65 32.83
CA LEU A 128 -6.01 7.78 33.83
C LEU A 128 -5.44 6.49 33.20
N TYR A 129 -5.72 6.22 31.91
CA TYR A 129 -5.14 5.07 31.22
C TYR A 129 -3.67 5.34 30.89
N PRO A 130 -2.75 4.61 31.52
CA PRO A 130 -1.33 4.77 31.23
C PRO A 130 -1.05 4.36 29.78
N GLY A 131 -0.65 5.33 28.97
CA GLY A 131 -0.26 5.06 27.59
C GLY A 131 -1.01 5.82 26.51
N TRP A 132 -2.12 6.50 26.85
CA TRP A 132 -2.83 7.37 25.91
C TRP A 132 -2.68 8.82 26.30
N GLY A 133 -2.00 9.59 25.45
CA GLY A 133 -1.90 11.05 25.61
C GLY A 133 -3.26 11.74 25.44
N PRO A 134 -3.37 13.03 25.77
CA PRO A 134 -4.64 13.77 25.72
C PRO A 134 -5.27 13.84 24.32
N ASN A 135 -4.45 13.81 23.28
CA ASN A 135 -4.86 13.88 21.87
C ASN A 135 -4.78 12.51 21.18
N SER A 136 -4.93 11.43 21.92
CA SER A 136 -4.88 10.08 21.36
C SER A 136 -6.16 9.73 20.59
N ILE A 137 -6.02 9.12 19.44
CA ILE A 137 -7.15 8.59 18.66
C ILE A 137 -7.91 7.48 19.42
N MET A 138 -7.27 6.86 20.40
CA MET A 138 -7.86 5.83 21.25
C MET A 138 -8.98 6.35 22.15
N HIS A 139 -9.15 7.68 22.24
CA HIS A 139 -10.30 8.30 22.89
C HIS A 139 -11.58 8.25 22.02
N ILE A 140 -11.47 7.91 20.75
CA ILE A 140 -12.62 7.68 19.85
C ILE A 140 -13.10 6.25 20.05
N LYS A 141 -14.22 6.10 20.76
CA LYS A 141 -14.75 4.77 21.11
C LYS A 141 -15.14 3.98 19.85
N GLY A 142 -14.53 2.81 19.69
CA GLY A 142 -14.84 1.90 18.57
C GLY A 142 -14.43 2.44 17.22
N ILE A 143 -13.35 3.21 17.15
CA ILE A 143 -12.83 3.81 15.90
C ILE A 143 -12.72 2.81 14.74
N TRP A 144 -12.44 1.54 15.02
CA TRP A 144 -12.28 0.49 14.00
C TRP A 144 -13.58 -0.24 13.66
N THR A 145 -14.57 -0.26 14.57
CA THR A 145 -15.71 -1.18 14.52
C THR A 145 -17.07 -0.54 14.55
N ASN A 146 -17.18 0.74 14.99
CA ASN A 146 -18.49 1.37 15.19
C ASN A 146 -18.87 2.34 14.07
N TYR A 147 -17.90 2.82 13.32
CA TYR A 147 -18.13 3.78 12.23
C TYR A 147 -18.31 3.01 10.93
N LYS A 148 -19.50 3.12 10.36
CA LYS A 148 -19.87 2.51 9.11
C LYS A 148 -19.93 3.55 7.99
N PHE A 149 -19.59 3.14 6.79
CA PHE A 149 -19.75 3.91 5.57
C PHE A 149 -20.13 2.99 4.41
N LEU A 150 -20.79 3.57 3.43
CA LEU A 150 -21.27 2.84 2.26
C LEU A 150 -20.22 2.79 1.15
N VAL A 151 -20.06 1.63 0.57
CA VAL A 151 -19.28 1.40 -0.66
C VAL A 151 -20.11 0.50 -1.55
N MET A 152 -20.52 0.99 -2.71
CA MET A 152 -21.34 0.23 -3.65
C MET A 152 -22.60 -0.37 -2.96
N ASP A 153 -23.31 0.46 -2.18
CA ASP A 153 -24.49 0.09 -1.38
C ASP A 153 -24.27 -0.95 -0.27
N GLU A 154 -23.04 -1.37 0.01
CA GLU A 154 -22.71 -2.25 1.13
C GLU A 154 -22.06 -1.45 2.26
N GLU A 155 -22.45 -1.71 3.52
CA GLU A 155 -21.88 -1.08 4.70
C GLU A 155 -20.59 -1.75 5.14
N PHE A 156 -19.56 -0.94 5.44
CA PHE A 156 -18.27 -1.38 5.94
C PHE A 156 -17.79 -0.56 7.12
N THR A 157 -17.13 -1.23 8.05
CA THR A 157 -16.24 -0.62 9.05
C THR A 157 -14.78 -0.79 8.60
N LEU A 158 -13.87 -0.02 9.20
CA LEU A 158 -12.44 -0.18 8.93
C LEU A 158 -11.94 -1.61 9.22
N SER A 159 -12.47 -2.24 10.28
CA SER A 159 -12.13 -3.62 10.64
C SER A 159 -12.62 -4.64 9.63
N GLU A 160 -13.78 -4.42 9.01
CA GLU A 160 -14.32 -5.31 7.96
C GLU A 160 -13.50 -5.19 6.68
N ILE A 161 -13.11 -3.97 6.28
CA ILE A 161 -12.21 -3.79 5.13
C ILE A 161 -10.89 -4.51 5.36
N ASP A 162 -10.24 -4.29 6.51
CA ASP A 162 -8.96 -4.94 6.85
C ASP A 162 -9.08 -6.47 6.76
N LYS A 163 -10.11 -7.05 7.38
CA LYS A 163 -10.30 -8.50 7.42
C LYS A 163 -10.66 -9.11 6.08
N ARG A 164 -11.59 -8.46 5.34
CA ARG A 164 -12.15 -9.03 4.11
C ARG A 164 -11.21 -8.85 2.93
N PHE A 165 -10.64 -7.66 2.75
CA PHE A 165 -9.84 -7.32 1.58
C PHE A 165 -8.34 -7.46 1.84
N PHE A 166 -7.81 -6.79 2.86
CA PHE A 166 -6.35 -6.71 3.04
C PHE A 166 -5.72 -8.00 3.57
N ARG A 167 -6.45 -8.78 4.35
CA ARG A 167 -5.91 -10.03 4.91
C ARG A 167 -6.36 -11.28 4.16
N LYS A 168 -7.52 -11.25 3.50
CA LYS A 168 -8.11 -12.45 2.92
C LYS A 168 -8.05 -12.46 1.40
N GLU A 169 -8.31 -11.31 0.76
CA GLU A 169 -8.42 -11.22 -0.70
C GLU A 169 -7.11 -10.79 -1.36
N PHE A 170 -6.36 -9.86 -0.74
CA PHE A 170 -5.14 -9.30 -1.31
C PHE A 170 -3.91 -9.81 -0.56
N ASP A 171 -3.06 -10.58 -1.25
CA ASP A 171 -1.84 -11.17 -0.67
C ASP A 171 -0.61 -10.28 -0.95
N ASP A 172 -0.59 -9.05 -0.42
CA ASP A 172 0.59 -8.19 -0.44
C ASP A 172 0.86 -7.63 0.96
N PRO A 173 1.95 -8.04 1.63
CA PRO A 173 2.27 -7.60 2.98
C PRO A 173 2.54 -6.09 3.09
N ARG A 174 2.86 -5.42 1.98
CA ARG A 174 3.10 -3.96 1.95
C ARG A 174 1.83 -3.15 2.13
N ILE A 175 0.65 -3.73 1.87
CA ILE A 175 -0.66 -3.11 2.14
C ILE A 175 -0.75 -2.63 3.59
N PHE A 176 -0.15 -3.36 4.52
CA PHE A 176 -0.14 -3.00 5.93
C PHE A 176 0.52 -1.63 6.21
N PHE A 177 1.49 -1.24 5.39
CA PHE A 177 2.16 0.07 5.50
C PHE A 177 1.45 1.16 4.69
N ALA A 178 0.47 0.80 3.88
CA ALA A 178 -0.31 1.71 3.04
C ALA A 178 -1.58 2.24 3.74
N ILE A 179 -1.97 1.64 4.86
CA ILE A 179 -3.12 2.07 5.66
C ILE A 179 -2.68 2.96 6.82
N SER A 180 -3.22 4.17 6.90
CA SER A 180 -2.98 5.09 8.00
C SER A 180 -3.94 4.83 9.16
N ARG A 181 -3.38 4.83 10.37
CA ARG A 181 -4.15 4.77 11.62
C ARG A 181 -4.29 6.13 12.29
N ALA A 182 -4.02 7.21 11.54
CA ALA A 182 -4.13 8.59 11.99
C ALA A 182 -3.36 8.90 13.30
N SER A 183 -2.20 8.30 13.51
CA SER A 183 -1.38 8.47 14.71
C SER A 183 0.12 8.58 14.37
N LEU A 184 0.91 9.16 15.27
CA LEU A 184 2.34 9.43 15.02
C LEU A 184 3.17 8.15 14.77
N SER A 185 2.82 7.02 15.38
CA SER A 185 3.49 5.74 15.12
C SER A 185 2.88 4.94 13.96
N SER A 186 1.87 5.48 13.30
CA SER A 186 1.28 4.87 12.11
C SER A 186 2.19 5.02 10.90
N PRO A 187 2.08 4.12 9.90
CA PRO A 187 2.54 4.45 8.57
C PRO A 187 1.98 5.82 8.13
N PRO A 188 2.81 6.71 7.56
CA PRO A 188 2.37 8.06 7.20
C PRO A 188 1.29 7.99 6.11
N LEU A 189 0.29 8.85 6.21
CA LEU A 189 -0.71 8.98 5.14
C LEU A 189 -0.04 9.62 3.92
N ARG A 190 -0.28 9.08 2.72
CA ARG A 190 0.18 9.72 1.48
C ARG A 190 -0.67 10.94 1.16
N ASN A 191 -0.03 11.98 0.62
CA ASN A 191 -0.70 13.18 0.11
C ASN A 191 -1.18 13.02 -1.34
N GLU A 192 -1.18 11.79 -1.86
CA GLU A 192 -1.73 11.39 -3.15
C GLU A 192 -2.52 10.08 -3.00
N PRO A 193 -3.49 9.80 -3.87
CA PRO A 193 -4.18 8.51 -3.86
C PRO A 193 -3.28 7.38 -4.35
N TYR A 194 -3.65 6.15 -3.98
CA TYR A 194 -3.11 4.96 -4.62
C TYR A 194 -3.76 4.78 -5.99
N TYR A 195 -2.96 4.36 -6.97
CA TYR A 195 -3.38 4.08 -8.35
C TYR A 195 -2.96 2.68 -8.75
N GLY A 196 -3.80 1.94 -9.46
CA GLY A 196 -3.47 0.58 -9.91
C GLY A 196 -2.17 0.52 -10.72
N HIS A 197 -2.02 1.43 -11.69
CA HIS A 197 -0.84 1.48 -12.57
C HIS A 197 0.47 1.89 -11.87
N LYS A 198 0.39 2.48 -10.67
CA LYS A 198 1.55 2.87 -9.82
C LYS A 198 1.63 2.07 -8.53
N LEU A 199 0.71 1.12 -8.30
CA LEU A 199 0.53 0.49 -6.99
C LEU A 199 1.81 -0.11 -6.45
N ASN A 200 2.53 -0.86 -7.28
CA ASN A 200 3.77 -1.51 -6.86
C ASN A 200 4.83 -0.50 -6.40
N GLU A 201 5.02 0.58 -7.15
CA GLU A 201 5.95 1.67 -6.82
C GLU A 201 5.50 2.39 -5.54
N GLN A 202 4.21 2.71 -5.41
CA GLN A 202 3.66 3.40 -4.23
C GLN A 202 3.74 2.55 -2.97
N LEU A 203 3.51 1.24 -3.05
CA LEU A 203 3.65 0.32 -1.91
C LEU A 203 5.11 0.15 -1.49
N GLU A 204 6.02 0.09 -2.45
CA GLU A 204 7.46 0.02 -2.19
C GLU A 204 7.96 1.30 -1.50
N ASP A 205 7.63 2.47 -2.05
CA ASP A 205 7.96 3.77 -1.46
C ASP A 205 7.36 3.92 -0.05
N GLN A 206 6.10 3.55 0.12
CA GLN A 206 5.41 3.65 1.40
C GLN A 206 6.04 2.76 2.48
N THR A 207 6.48 1.57 2.10
CA THR A 207 7.21 0.67 3.00
C THR A 207 8.53 1.28 3.43
N ARG A 208 9.30 1.85 2.50
CA ARG A 208 10.55 2.55 2.79
C ARG A 208 10.33 3.77 3.68
N ARG A 209 9.34 4.59 3.38
CA ARG A 209 8.97 5.76 4.20
C ARG A 209 8.63 5.37 5.63
N PHE A 210 7.87 4.30 5.83
CA PHE A 210 7.55 3.82 7.17
C PHE A 210 8.81 3.34 7.90
N LEU A 211 9.60 2.46 7.27
CA LEU A 211 10.79 1.87 7.89
C LEU A 211 11.91 2.89 8.14
N SER A 212 11.93 4.03 7.44
CA SER A 212 12.89 5.12 7.72
C SER A 212 12.54 5.92 8.97
N SER A 213 11.32 5.77 9.51
CA SER A 213 10.91 6.43 10.76
C SER A 213 11.59 5.78 11.96
N PRO A 214 12.20 6.55 12.89
CA PRO A 214 12.75 6.01 14.12
C PRO A 214 11.69 5.40 15.05
N LEU A 215 10.39 5.66 14.81
CA LEU A 215 9.26 5.04 15.50
C LEU A 215 8.85 3.69 14.88
N ALA A 216 9.37 3.36 13.70
CA ALA A 216 9.11 2.09 13.03
C ALA A 216 10.27 1.10 13.17
N PHE A 217 11.47 1.55 12.85
CA PHE A 217 12.67 0.72 12.87
C PHE A 217 13.91 1.55 13.18
N ARG A 218 14.79 1.01 14.01
CA ARG A 218 16.07 1.65 14.37
C ARG A 218 17.08 0.61 14.82
N ILE A 219 18.31 0.74 14.36
CA ILE A 219 19.48 -0.01 14.83
C ILE A 219 20.34 0.92 15.70
N ASP A 220 20.69 0.45 16.88
CA ASP A 220 21.64 1.06 17.80
C ASP A 220 22.86 0.12 17.88
N LYS A 221 23.85 0.37 17.00
CA LYS A 221 25.05 -0.47 16.89
C LYS A 221 25.94 -0.40 18.14
N GLU A 222 25.95 0.74 18.82
CA GLU A 222 26.75 0.94 20.03
C GLU A 222 26.22 0.10 21.20
N ASN A 223 24.89 0.10 21.37
CA ASN A 223 24.23 -0.65 22.45
C ASN A 223 23.74 -2.03 21.98
N GLN A 224 24.14 -2.50 20.82
CA GLN A 224 23.75 -3.80 20.26
C GLN A 224 22.25 -4.06 20.41
N SER A 225 21.43 -3.10 19.95
CA SER A 225 19.99 -3.15 20.08
C SER A 225 19.29 -2.84 18.76
N VAL A 226 18.27 -3.60 18.45
CA VAL A 226 17.36 -3.37 17.34
C VAL A 226 15.99 -3.00 17.90
N TYR A 227 15.44 -1.90 17.45
CA TYR A 227 14.14 -1.41 17.88
C TYR A 227 13.14 -1.59 16.76
N LEU A 228 12.04 -2.24 17.04
CA LEU A 228 10.93 -2.50 16.12
C LEU A 228 9.66 -1.82 16.62
N SER A 229 8.88 -1.24 15.72
CA SER A 229 7.54 -0.77 16.07
C SER A 229 6.71 -1.90 16.68
N SER A 230 5.91 -1.60 17.70
CA SER A 230 4.96 -2.56 18.24
C SER A 230 3.85 -2.95 17.23
N LEU A 231 3.73 -2.25 16.11
CA LEU A 231 2.94 -2.72 14.97
C LEU A 231 3.41 -4.09 14.46
N PHE A 232 4.69 -4.42 14.61
CA PHE A 232 5.25 -5.71 14.23
C PHE A 232 4.95 -6.85 15.22
N GLN A 233 4.29 -6.56 16.33
CA GLN A 233 3.84 -7.59 17.24
C GLN A 233 2.69 -8.41 16.63
N SER A 234 2.69 -9.70 16.84
CA SER A 234 2.02 -10.79 16.13
C SER A 234 0.54 -10.61 15.72
N SER A 235 -0.21 -9.77 16.39
CA SER A 235 -1.65 -9.61 16.11
C SER A 235 -1.95 -8.77 14.87
N SER A 236 -0.99 -7.96 14.40
CA SER A 236 -1.22 -6.98 13.34
C SER A 236 -0.93 -7.51 11.93
N TYR A 237 0.01 -8.46 11.77
CA TYR A 237 0.44 -8.96 10.45
C TYR A 237 -0.28 -10.21 9.96
N GLY A 238 -0.88 -10.96 10.83
CA GLY A 238 -1.47 -12.25 10.49
C GLY A 238 -0.43 -13.38 10.27
N LYS A 239 -0.96 -14.59 10.18
CA LYS A 239 -0.17 -15.81 10.03
C LYS A 239 0.55 -15.86 8.68
N GLU A 240 -0.11 -15.38 7.63
CA GLU A 240 0.38 -15.42 6.25
C GLU A 240 1.69 -14.65 6.09
N PHE A 241 1.81 -13.46 6.69
CA PHE A 241 3.07 -12.70 6.69
C PHE A 241 4.19 -13.47 7.39
N ILE A 242 3.90 -14.02 8.58
CA ILE A 242 4.88 -14.76 9.35
C ILE A 242 5.33 -15.99 8.57
N ASP A 243 4.41 -16.75 7.99
CA ASP A 243 4.72 -17.95 7.21
C ASP A 243 5.55 -17.61 5.97
N LYS A 244 5.22 -16.52 5.27
CA LYS A 244 5.92 -16.08 4.05
C LYS A 244 7.38 -15.69 4.32
N PHE A 245 7.65 -14.98 5.43
CA PHE A 245 8.98 -14.43 5.71
C PHE A 245 9.81 -15.23 6.71
N THR A 246 9.30 -16.32 7.29
CA THR A 246 10.09 -17.24 8.12
C THR A 246 10.70 -18.42 7.39
N ILE A 247 10.48 -18.54 6.09
CA ILE A 247 11.00 -19.63 5.25
C ILE A 247 12.54 -19.60 5.19
N ASP A 248 13.13 -18.40 5.25
CA ASP A 248 14.57 -18.21 5.21
C ASP A 248 15.23 -18.78 6.50
N ARG A 249 16.48 -19.26 6.37
CA ARG A 249 17.27 -19.79 7.48
C ARG A 249 17.97 -18.71 8.31
N LYS A 250 17.85 -17.44 7.93
CA LYS A 250 18.42 -16.29 8.63
C LYS A 250 17.73 -16.03 9.98
N PHE A 251 18.40 -15.38 10.89
CA PHE A 251 17.89 -14.93 12.20
C PHE A 251 17.32 -16.05 13.07
N LYS A 252 17.94 -17.23 13.04
CA LYS A 252 17.44 -18.43 13.75
C LYS A 252 17.36 -18.27 15.26
N GLU A 253 18.18 -17.39 15.82
CA GLU A 253 18.23 -17.09 17.27
C GLU A 253 17.03 -16.26 17.73
N GLN A 254 16.28 -15.67 16.78
CA GLN A 254 15.10 -14.86 17.08
C GLN A 254 13.84 -15.74 17.06
N ASP A 255 12.82 -15.30 17.81
CA ASP A 255 11.50 -15.93 17.70
C ASP A 255 10.94 -15.83 16.29
N ARG A 256 9.92 -16.65 15.98
CA ARG A 256 9.36 -16.78 14.63
C ARG A 256 8.84 -15.45 14.08
N THR A 257 8.21 -14.63 14.91
CA THR A 257 7.64 -13.35 14.51
C THR A 257 8.74 -12.34 14.20
N ILE A 258 9.71 -12.20 15.11
CA ILE A 258 10.86 -11.30 14.90
C ILE A 258 11.64 -11.73 13.67
N ARG A 259 11.84 -13.02 13.46
CA ARG A 259 12.53 -13.57 12.28
C ARG A 259 11.83 -13.16 10.98
N ALA A 260 10.51 -13.31 10.91
CA ALA A 260 9.74 -12.88 9.74
C ALA A 260 9.90 -11.38 9.48
N VAL A 261 9.82 -10.57 10.52
CA VAL A 261 9.96 -9.11 10.41
C VAL A 261 11.37 -8.74 9.95
N LEU A 262 12.42 -9.31 10.52
CA LEU A 262 13.80 -9.03 10.12
C LEU A 262 14.07 -9.46 8.68
N ASN A 263 13.62 -10.64 8.26
CA ASN A 263 13.72 -11.09 6.88
C ASN A 263 13.02 -10.13 5.91
N PHE A 264 11.88 -9.60 6.28
CA PHE A 264 11.19 -8.58 5.49
C PHE A 264 11.99 -7.27 5.42
N ILE A 265 12.43 -6.75 6.58
CA ILE A 265 13.15 -5.48 6.70
C ILE A 265 14.47 -5.48 5.92
N THR A 266 15.19 -6.61 5.83
CA THR A 266 16.46 -6.71 5.09
C THR A 266 16.33 -6.36 3.61
N ASN A 267 15.12 -6.38 3.03
CA ASN A 267 14.89 -5.94 1.66
C ASN A 267 14.87 -4.40 1.52
N TYR A 268 14.83 -3.65 2.62
CA TYR A 268 14.58 -2.21 2.65
C TYR A 268 15.68 -1.39 3.30
N VAL A 269 16.63 -2.02 3.96
CA VAL A 269 17.72 -1.35 4.70
C VAL A 269 19.05 -1.42 3.96
N SER A 270 20.07 -0.70 4.44
CA SER A 270 21.40 -0.69 3.85
C SER A 270 22.08 -2.06 3.96
N ARG A 271 23.07 -2.32 3.11
CA ARG A 271 23.90 -3.53 3.18
C ARG A 271 24.61 -3.66 4.53
N ASP A 272 25.08 -2.55 5.09
CA ASP A 272 25.76 -2.51 6.39
C ASP A 272 24.79 -2.89 7.52
N ASP A 273 23.54 -2.46 7.43
CA ASP A 273 22.51 -2.83 8.40
C ASP A 273 22.10 -4.29 8.25
N VAL A 274 22.00 -4.79 7.01
CA VAL A 274 21.79 -6.23 6.77
C VAL A 274 22.92 -7.04 7.41
N SER A 275 24.18 -6.64 7.18
CA SER A 275 25.35 -7.33 7.77
C SER A 275 25.31 -7.33 9.30
N PHE A 276 24.96 -6.19 9.91
CA PHE A 276 24.78 -6.10 11.36
C PHE A 276 23.69 -7.05 11.87
N LEU A 277 22.53 -7.06 11.20
CA LEU A 277 21.40 -7.90 11.57
C LEU A 277 21.75 -9.40 11.43
N GLU A 278 22.51 -9.79 10.41
CA GLU A 278 22.89 -11.19 10.16
C GLU A 278 23.92 -11.73 11.17
N VAL A 279 24.75 -10.88 11.76
CA VAL A 279 25.68 -11.25 12.84
C VAL A 279 24.92 -11.72 14.09
N GLY A 280 23.72 -11.18 14.34
CA GLY A 280 22.81 -11.68 15.37
C GLY A 280 23.17 -11.33 16.82
N ASN A 281 24.23 -10.56 17.06
CA ASN A 281 24.69 -10.21 18.42
C ASN A 281 24.00 -8.89 18.89
N TYR A 282 22.69 -8.92 19.05
CA TYR A 282 21.90 -7.79 19.54
C TYR A 282 20.62 -8.27 20.24
N SER A 283 20.06 -7.38 21.05
CA SER A 283 18.73 -7.55 21.64
C SER A 283 17.66 -6.85 20.78
N VAL A 284 16.49 -7.48 20.61
CA VAL A 284 15.34 -6.84 19.96
C VAL A 284 14.42 -6.24 21.01
N LYS A 285 14.04 -4.99 20.82
CA LYS A 285 13.13 -4.23 21.70
C LYS A 285 11.98 -3.66 20.88
N PHE A 286 10.77 -3.67 21.46
CA PHE A 286 9.63 -3.04 20.81
C PHE A 286 9.46 -1.59 21.27
N ILE A 287 9.29 -0.70 20.28
CA ILE A 287 9.00 0.73 20.51
C ILE A 287 7.54 0.84 20.93
N LYS A 288 7.29 1.55 22.04
CA LYS A 288 5.93 1.82 22.47
C LYS A 288 5.19 2.63 21.41
N TYR A 289 4.00 2.17 21.04
CA TYR A 289 3.19 2.84 20.03
C TYR A 289 2.66 4.18 20.53
N ASP A 290 2.89 5.25 19.79
CA ASP A 290 2.36 6.57 20.06
C ASP A 290 1.04 6.76 19.30
N TRP A 291 -0.05 6.73 20.05
CA TRP A 291 -1.41 6.90 19.54
C TRP A 291 -1.85 8.37 19.43
N THR A 292 -0.93 9.31 19.66
CA THR A 292 -1.21 10.73 19.44
C THR A 292 -1.59 10.94 17.97
N ILE A 293 -2.66 11.69 17.74
CA ILE A 293 -3.13 12.02 16.39
C ILE A 293 -2.02 12.68 15.56
N ASN A 294 -1.95 12.35 14.27
CA ASN A 294 -1.05 12.96 13.28
C ASN A 294 -1.56 14.34 12.82
N ASP A 295 -1.78 15.27 13.76
CA ASP A 295 -2.35 16.59 13.50
C ASP A 295 -1.27 17.60 13.10
N GLY A 296 -1.40 18.16 11.89
CA GLY A 296 -0.59 19.23 11.31
C GLY A 296 -1.29 20.60 11.26
N SER A 297 -2.36 20.78 12.06
CA SER A 297 -3.16 22.01 12.07
C SER A 297 -2.48 23.19 12.76
#